data_dadafc9d6eebaa14ea714c236f700307
#
_entry.id   dadafc9d6eebaa14ea714c236f700307
#
_cell.length_a   1.000
_cell.length_b   1.000
_cell.length_c   1.000
_cell.angle_alpha   90.00
_cell.angle_beta   90.00
_cell.angle_gamma   90.00
#
_symmetry.space_group_name_H-M   'P 1'
#
loop_
_entity.id
_entity.type
_entity.pdbx_description
1 polymer ?
#
loop_
_entity_poly.entity_id
_entity_poly.type
_entity_poly.pdbx_seq_one_letter_code
_entity_poly.pdbx_strand_id
1 'polypeptide(L)'
;MARKKKDDIEGENAEVSTENEAVVDTNAIVHDDDKELDKVITDLKKKYGEEVIRTMKDRPEEGVEAISTGSLLIDAAIGVGGLPRGRITEIYGGEMAGKSTLCLQTIANAQQRGGRAAFIDAEHAIDLRYAKNLGVNVDDLYVCQPDSGEQALEIAEALIRSHTMDVVVIDSVAAIVTKHELEGEMGDASMAGQARLMSQ
;
A
#
# COMPACT_ATOMS: atom_id res chain seq x y z
N MET A 1 19.16 -74.84 4.50
CA MET A 1 20.23 -74.99 5.53
C MET A 1 20.82 -73.62 5.86
N ALA A 2 20.96 -73.38 7.18
CA ALA A 2 21.72 -72.36 7.89
C ALA A 2 21.22 -70.90 7.72
N ARG A 3 20.50 -70.33 8.66
CA ARG A 3 20.77 -69.91 10.08
C ARG A 3 21.67 -68.67 10.20
N LYS A 4 20.99 -67.57 10.73
CA LYS A 4 21.45 -66.58 11.73
C LYS A 4 22.43 -65.50 11.25
N LYS A 5 22.17 -64.23 11.53
CA LYS A 5 22.18 -63.61 12.86
C LYS A 5 21.45 -62.23 12.84
N LYS A 6 20.70 -62.02 13.87
CA LYS A 6 20.21 -60.75 14.41
C LYS A 6 21.39 -60.06 15.09
N ASP A 7 21.68 -58.85 14.81
CA ASP A 7 22.46 -58.00 15.69
C ASP A 7 21.69 -56.69 15.89
N ASP A 8 21.32 -56.52 17.15
CA ASP A 8 20.67 -55.43 17.76
C ASP A 8 21.61 -54.21 17.71
N ILE A 9 21.14 -53.07 17.21
CA ILE A 9 21.80 -51.79 17.42
C ILE A 9 20.83 -50.95 18.26
N GLU A 10 21.17 -50.86 19.54
CA GLU A 10 20.56 -50.00 20.53
C GLU A 10 20.65 -48.53 20.06
N GLY A 11 19.51 -47.83 20.18
CA GLY A 11 19.43 -46.42 19.90
C GLY A 11 20.08 -45.60 21.01
N GLU A 12 21.02 -44.79 20.62
CA GLU A 12 21.45 -43.63 21.43
C GLU A 12 20.54 -42.46 21.09
N ASN A 13 19.63 -42.18 22.06
CA ASN A 13 18.90 -40.93 22.10
C ASN A 13 19.91 -39.81 22.36
N ALA A 14 20.27 -39.05 21.33
CA ALA A 14 20.92 -37.77 21.49
C ALA A 14 19.84 -36.75 21.87
N GLU A 15 19.76 -36.43 23.14
CA GLU A 15 19.07 -35.25 23.65
C GLU A 15 19.74 -34.02 23.02
N VAL A 16 19.04 -33.39 22.09
CA VAL A 16 19.40 -32.05 21.59
C VAL A 16 18.99 -31.07 22.70
N SER A 17 19.95 -30.68 23.49
CA SER A 17 19.84 -29.59 24.45
C SER A 17 19.57 -28.29 23.68
N THR A 18 18.34 -27.81 23.73
CA THR A 18 17.94 -26.45 23.40
C THR A 18 18.40 -25.52 24.52
N GLU A 19 19.63 -25.05 24.46
CA GLU A 19 20.10 -23.91 25.25
C GLU A 19 20.82 -22.95 24.31
N ASN A 20 20.12 -21.91 23.90
CA ASN A 20 20.65 -20.58 23.63
C ASN A 20 19.48 -19.61 23.40
N GLU A 21 18.64 -19.43 24.41
CA GLU A 21 17.99 -18.14 24.56
C GLU A 21 19.06 -17.15 24.97
N ALA A 22 19.56 -16.41 24.00
CA ALA A 22 20.32 -15.21 24.29
C ALA A 22 19.37 -14.26 25.02
N VAL A 23 19.44 -14.25 26.32
CA VAL A 23 18.89 -13.20 27.18
C VAL A 23 19.59 -11.91 26.73
N VAL A 24 18.93 -11.15 25.90
CA VAL A 24 19.29 -9.76 25.65
C VAL A 24 19.03 -9.05 26.96
N ASP A 25 20.12 -8.85 27.72
CA ASP A 25 20.12 -8.01 28.91
C ASP A 25 19.81 -6.58 28.45
N THR A 26 18.53 -6.28 28.34
CA THR A 26 18.06 -4.92 28.17
C THR A 26 18.31 -4.23 29.50
N ASN A 27 19.50 -3.66 29.68
CA ASN A 27 19.72 -2.60 30.63
C ASN A 27 18.73 -1.48 30.29
N ALA A 28 17.53 -1.58 30.85
CA ALA A 28 16.56 -0.52 30.76
C ALA A 28 17.22 0.72 31.38
N ILE A 29 17.48 1.72 30.54
CA ILE A 29 17.90 3.02 31.02
C ILE A 29 16.71 3.53 31.84
N VAL A 30 16.80 3.41 33.16
CA VAL A 30 15.80 3.95 34.09
C VAL A 30 16.06 5.46 34.10
N HIS A 31 15.19 6.21 33.46
CA HIS A 31 15.21 7.67 33.53
C HIS A 31 14.57 8.09 34.86
N ASP A 32 15.29 8.82 35.66
CA ASP A 32 14.77 9.42 36.92
C ASP A 32 13.66 10.44 36.63
N ASP A 33 13.46 10.81 35.37
CA ASP A 33 12.50 11.82 34.88
C ASP A 33 11.13 11.26 34.48
N ASP A 34 10.85 9.98 34.66
CA ASP A 34 9.59 9.34 34.26
C ASP A 34 8.37 10.03 34.87
N LYS A 35 8.47 10.50 36.11
CA LYS A 35 7.38 11.21 36.79
C LYS A 35 7.08 12.59 36.21
N GLU A 36 8.07 13.25 35.66
CA GLU A 36 7.91 14.54 35.03
C GLU A 36 7.29 14.39 33.63
N LEU A 37 7.71 13.37 32.89
CA LEU A 37 7.12 12.99 31.61
C LEU A 37 5.64 12.61 31.77
N ASP A 38 5.29 11.81 32.78
CA ASP A 38 3.89 11.42 33.05
C ASP A 38 3.00 12.61 33.37
N LYS A 39 3.51 13.62 34.09
CA LYS A 39 2.77 14.87 34.34
C LYS A 39 2.52 15.63 33.04
N VAL A 40 3.54 15.79 32.22
CA VAL A 40 3.41 16.47 30.92
C VAL A 40 2.41 15.76 30.02
N ILE A 41 2.47 14.42 29.94
CA ILE A 41 1.52 13.62 29.18
C ILE A 41 0.09 13.82 29.71
N THR A 42 -0.08 13.78 31.02
CA THR A 42 -1.38 13.99 31.67
C THR A 42 -1.96 15.37 31.38
N ASP A 43 -1.13 16.42 31.44
CA ASP A 43 -1.57 17.78 31.16
C ASP A 43 -1.90 17.98 29.67
N LEU A 44 -1.14 17.35 28.76
CA LEU A 44 -1.45 17.35 27.32
C LEU A 44 -2.78 16.64 27.03
N LYS A 45 -3.02 15.48 27.65
CA LYS A 45 -4.28 14.75 27.51
C LYS A 45 -5.48 15.55 28.04
N LYS A 46 -5.33 16.23 29.17
CA LYS A 46 -6.39 17.11 29.72
C LYS A 46 -6.68 18.28 28.79
N LYS A 47 -5.67 18.86 28.16
CA LYS A 47 -5.82 20.04 27.31
C LYS A 47 -6.35 19.75 25.92
N TYR A 48 -5.94 18.63 25.33
CA TYR A 48 -6.18 18.31 23.91
C TYR A 48 -7.00 17.03 23.69
N GLY A 49 -7.32 16.28 24.75
CA GLY A 49 -8.04 15.01 24.70
C GLY A 49 -7.13 13.80 24.88
N GLU A 50 -7.72 12.67 25.29
CA GLU A 50 -7.01 11.43 25.62
C GLU A 50 -6.21 10.84 24.45
N GLU A 51 -6.61 11.15 23.22
CA GLU A 51 -6.02 10.59 22.00
C GLU A 51 -4.83 11.38 21.48
N VAL A 52 -4.52 12.53 22.05
CA VAL A 52 -3.48 13.44 21.54
C VAL A 52 -2.08 12.84 21.64
N ILE A 53 -1.85 11.99 22.62
CA ILE A 53 -0.58 11.32 22.84
C ILE A 53 -0.81 9.89 23.34
N ARG A 54 -0.22 8.91 22.66
CA ARG A 54 -0.30 7.49 23.01
C ARG A 54 1.04 6.84 22.78
N THR A 55 1.29 5.77 23.50
CA THR A 55 2.41 4.88 23.13
C THR A 55 1.99 3.96 21.99
N MET A 56 2.94 3.46 21.22
CA MET A 56 2.63 2.49 20.16
C MET A 56 2.13 1.15 20.73
N LYS A 57 2.39 0.87 22.02
CA LYS A 57 1.86 -0.31 22.71
C LYS A 57 0.34 -0.23 22.93
N ASP A 58 -0.18 0.97 23.10
CA ASP A 58 -1.61 1.22 23.35
C ASP A 58 -2.43 1.30 22.06
N ARG A 59 -1.77 1.16 20.90
CA ARG A 59 -2.44 1.12 19.61
C ARG A 59 -2.99 -0.30 19.42
N PRO A 60 -4.31 -0.48 19.28
CA PRO A 60 -4.83 -1.79 18.90
C PRO A 60 -4.18 -2.17 17.57
N GLU A 61 -3.71 -3.40 17.44
CA GLU A 61 -3.32 -4.00 16.16
C GLU A 61 -4.59 -4.18 15.31
N GLU A 62 -5.17 -3.08 14.86
CA GLU A 62 -6.19 -3.12 13.83
C GLU A 62 -5.49 -3.57 12.56
N GLY A 63 -5.78 -4.80 12.16
CA GLY A 63 -5.28 -5.34 10.91
C GLY A 63 -5.66 -4.40 9.77
N VAL A 64 -4.68 -3.87 9.06
CA VAL A 64 -4.92 -3.03 7.89
C VAL A 64 -5.39 -3.94 6.76
N GLU A 65 -6.63 -3.78 6.31
CA GLU A 65 -7.07 -4.45 5.10
C GLU A 65 -6.25 -4.00 3.90
N ALA A 66 -5.80 -4.94 3.10
CA ALA A 66 -4.97 -4.67 1.94
C ALA A 66 -5.45 -5.43 0.70
N ILE A 67 -5.15 -4.88 -0.46
CA ILE A 67 -5.34 -5.52 -1.76
C ILE A 67 -3.98 -5.99 -2.24
N SER A 68 -3.82 -7.30 -2.47
CA SER A 68 -2.58 -7.86 -2.98
C SER A 68 -2.18 -7.22 -4.32
N THR A 69 -0.91 -6.92 -4.46
CA THR A 69 -0.33 -6.43 -5.72
C THR A 69 -0.18 -7.54 -6.77
N GLY A 70 -0.36 -8.81 -6.37
CA GLY A 70 -0.06 -9.97 -7.20
C GLY A 70 1.42 -10.40 -7.14
N SER A 71 2.26 -9.63 -6.49
CA SER A 71 3.66 -9.95 -6.24
C SER A 71 3.89 -10.27 -4.76
N LEU A 72 4.15 -11.54 -4.46
CA LEU A 72 4.41 -11.96 -3.08
C LEU A 72 5.56 -11.18 -2.41
N LEU A 73 6.59 -10.83 -3.18
CA LEU A 73 7.73 -10.10 -2.65
C LEU A 73 7.36 -8.65 -2.32
N ILE A 74 6.57 -7.99 -3.16
CA ILE A 74 6.11 -6.62 -2.92
C ILE A 74 5.15 -6.61 -1.73
N ASP A 75 4.19 -7.53 -1.69
CA ASP A 75 3.22 -7.65 -0.60
C ASP A 75 3.91 -7.88 0.74
N ALA A 76 4.93 -8.75 0.78
CA ALA A 76 5.75 -8.98 1.96
C ALA A 76 6.58 -7.74 2.35
N ALA A 77 7.16 -7.03 1.37
CA ALA A 77 7.95 -5.82 1.62
C ALA A 77 7.11 -4.66 2.17
N ILE A 78 5.85 -4.53 1.73
CA ILE A 78 4.90 -3.53 2.26
C ILE A 78 4.51 -3.86 3.72
N GLY A 79 4.56 -5.13 4.11
CA GLY A 79 4.34 -5.60 5.48
C GLY A 79 2.88 -5.86 5.87
N VAL A 80 1.91 -5.33 5.11
CA VAL A 80 0.46 -5.54 5.35
C VAL A 80 -0.19 -6.47 4.32
N GLY A 81 0.61 -7.10 3.46
CA GLY A 81 0.13 -8.08 2.49
C GLY A 81 -0.46 -7.47 1.22
N GLY A 82 -0.11 -6.25 0.88
CA GLY A 82 -0.55 -5.55 -0.33
C GLY A 82 -0.71 -4.05 -0.12
N LEU A 83 -1.40 -3.38 -1.06
CA LEU A 83 -1.71 -1.97 -0.96
C LEU A 83 -2.82 -1.75 0.09
N PRO A 84 -2.60 -0.87 1.08
CA PRO A 84 -3.56 -0.66 2.16
C PRO A 84 -4.85 0.00 1.64
N ARG A 85 -6.00 -0.53 2.04
CA ARG A 85 -7.32 0.05 1.72
C ARG A 85 -7.53 1.39 2.43
N GLY A 86 -8.29 2.26 1.79
CA GLY A 86 -8.61 3.58 2.34
C GLY A 86 -7.40 4.52 2.46
N ARG A 87 -6.37 4.29 1.64
CA ARG A 87 -5.16 5.11 1.58
C ARG A 87 -4.84 5.48 0.15
N ILE A 88 -4.13 6.59 -0.01
CA ILE A 88 -3.50 6.98 -1.27
C ILE A 88 -2.12 6.32 -1.30
N THR A 89 -1.84 5.57 -2.36
CA THR A 89 -0.53 4.95 -2.60
C THR A 89 0.07 5.54 -3.85
N GLU A 90 1.24 6.11 -3.75
CA GLU A 90 2.00 6.57 -4.90
C GLU A 90 2.99 5.49 -5.36
N ILE A 91 2.97 5.21 -6.67
CA ILE A 91 3.89 4.28 -7.32
C ILE A 91 4.72 5.07 -8.32
N TYR A 92 6.01 5.22 -8.06
CA TYR A 92 6.91 5.98 -8.90
C TYR A 92 8.12 5.15 -9.35
N GLY A 93 8.75 5.56 -10.44
CA GLY A 93 9.91 4.87 -11.02
C GLY A 93 10.11 5.26 -12.48
N GLY A 94 11.20 4.79 -13.06
CA GLY A 94 11.54 5.03 -14.46
C GLY A 94 10.48 4.54 -15.43
N GLU A 95 10.56 4.98 -16.66
CA GLU A 95 9.72 4.46 -17.74
C GLU A 95 9.92 2.94 -17.88
N MET A 96 8.86 2.24 -18.29
CA MET A 96 8.84 0.78 -18.47
C MET A 96 9.22 -0.05 -17.22
N ALA A 97 9.23 0.56 -16.03
CA ALA A 97 9.57 -0.14 -14.77
C ALA A 97 8.43 -1.01 -14.22
N GLY A 98 7.28 -1.08 -14.89
CA GLY A 98 6.15 -1.93 -14.51
C GLY A 98 5.12 -1.27 -13.59
N LYS A 99 5.09 0.06 -13.50
CA LYS A 99 4.10 0.80 -12.68
C LYS A 99 2.66 0.44 -13.06
N SER A 100 2.29 0.62 -14.33
CA SER A 100 0.94 0.30 -14.84
C SER A 100 0.64 -1.20 -14.73
N THR A 101 1.64 -2.07 -14.90
CA THR A 101 1.50 -3.52 -14.69
C THR A 101 1.07 -3.83 -13.25
N LEU A 102 1.73 -3.21 -12.27
CA LEU A 102 1.40 -3.39 -10.85
C LEU A 102 0.00 -2.89 -10.53
N CYS A 103 -0.39 -1.73 -11.08
CA CYS A 103 -1.75 -1.20 -10.95
C CYS A 103 -2.78 -2.16 -11.52
N LEU A 104 -2.57 -2.68 -12.74
CA LEU A 104 -3.49 -3.63 -13.39
C LEU A 104 -3.59 -4.96 -12.63
N GLN A 105 -2.49 -5.48 -12.11
CA GLN A 105 -2.52 -6.68 -11.26
C GLN A 105 -3.29 -6.44 -9.95
N THR A 106 -3.11 -5.27 -9.33
CA THR A 106 -3.89 -4.90 -8.14
C THR A 106 -5.38 -4.82 -8.44
N ILE A 107 -5.77 -4.25 -9.59
CA ILE A 107 -7.15 -4.23 -10.08
C ILE A 107 -7.67 -5.66 -10.25
N ALA A 108 -6.93 -6.53 -10.93
CA ALA A 108 -7.32 -7.92 -11.13
C ALA A 108 -7.57 -8.63 -9.79
N ASN A 109 -6.68 -8.45 -8.82
CA ASN A 109 -6.84 -9.04 -7.49
C ASN A 109 -8.03 -8.46 -6.70
N ALA A 110 -8.34 -7.17 -6.86
CA ALA A 110 -9.54 -6.57 -6.28
C ALA A 110 -10.80 -7.18 -6.90
N GLN A 111 -10.86 -7.26 -8.23
CA GLN A 111 -12.01 -7.84 -8.95
C GLN A 111 -12.22 -9.32 -8.64
N GLN A 112 -11.16 -10.12 -8.49
CA GLN A 112 -11.25 -11.53 -8.07
C GLN A 112 -11.91 -11.71 -6.70
N ARG A 113 -11.85 -10.69 -5.85
CA ARG A 113 -12.51 -10.66 -4.54
C ARG A 113 -13.92 -10.03 -4.59
N GLY A 114 -14.43 -9.76 -5.79
CA GLY A 114 -15.74 -9.13 -6.00
C GLY A 114 -15.71 -7.60 -5.89
N GLY A 115 -14.52 -7.00 -5.81
CA GLY A 115 -14.35 -5.55 -5.75
C GLY A 115 -14.52 -4.87 -7.10
N ARG A 116 -14.79 -3.57 -7.06
CA ARG A 116 -14.94 -2.70 -8.23
C ARG A 116 -13.71 -1.82 -8.40
N ALA A 117 -13.31 -1.62 -9.66
CA ALA A 117 -12.14 -0.82 -9.97
C ALA A 117 -12.41 0.19 -11.08
N ALA A 118 -11.74 1.33 -10.97
CA ALA A 118 -11.70 2.34 -12.02
C ALA A 118 -10.25 2.65 -12.40
N PHE A 119 -10.03 2.93 -13.68
CA PHE A 119 -8.75 3.33 -14.25
C PHE A 119 -8.91 4.65 -14.99
N ILE A 120 -8.29 5.69 -14.47
CA ILE A 120 -8.27 7.03 -15.07
C ILE A 120 -6.97 7.12 -15.87
N ASP A 121 -7.11 6.99 -17.19
CA ASP A 121 -6.02 6.91 -18.16
C ASP A 121 -5.72 8.31 -18.73
N ALA A 122 -4.91 9.07 -18.01
CA ALA A 122 -4.50 10.41 -18.43
C ALA A 122 -3.45 10.40 -19.56
N GLU A 123 -2.79 9.25 -19.77
CA GLU A 123 -1.83 9.07 -20.87
C GLU A 123 -2.49 8.56 -22.17
N HIS A 124 -3.77 8.13 -22.11
CA HIS A 124 -4.47 7.48 -23.21
C HIS A 124 -3.73 6.25 -23.76
N ALA A 125 -3.07 5.50 -22.86
CA ALA A 125 -2.14 4.44 -23.20
C ALA A 125 -2.54 3.05 -22.68
N ILE A 126 -3.69 2.88 -22.05
CA ILE A 126 -4.13 1.58 -21.53
C ILE A 126 -4.29 0.56 -22.65
N ASP A 127 -3.59 -0.56 -22.53
CA ASP A 127 -3.78 -1.74 -23.40
C ASP A 127 -4.73 -2.73 -22.72
N LEU A 128 -5.98 -2.76 -23.19
CA LEU A 128 -7.01 -3.66 -22.66
C LEU A 128 -6.69 -5.15 -22.89
N ARG A 129 -5.94 -5.47 -23.95
CA ARG A 129 -5.51 -6.86 -24.20
C ARG A 129 -4.46 -7.26 -23.16
N TYR A 130 -3.53 -6.37 -22.86
CA TYR A 130 -2.54 -6.60 -21.82
C TYR A 130 -3.20 -6.69 -20.43
N ALA A 131 -4.13 -5.81 -20.12
CA ALA A 131 -4.90 -5.84 -18.89
C ALA A 131 -5.63 -7.20 -18.73
N LYS A 132 -6.29 -7.68 -19.78
CA LYS A 132 -6.93 -9.00 -19.79
C LYS A 132 -5.96 -10.14 -19.55
N ASN A 133 -4.77 -10.09 -20.14
CA ASN A 133 -3.72 -11.11 -19.93
C ASN A 133 -3.21 -11.12 -18.49
N LEU A 134 -3.26 -9.99 -17.77
CA LEU A 134 -2.93 -9.89 -16.35
C LEU A 134 -4.07 -10.34 -15.43
N GLY A 135 -5.22 -10.72 -15.99
CA GLY A 135 -6.37 -11.22 -15.24
C GLY A 135 -7.42 -10.17 -14.90
N VAL A 136 -7.31 -8.96 -15.46
CA VAL A 136 -8.34 -7.93 -15.30
C VAL A 136 -9.62 -8.35 -16.06
N ASN A 137 -10.76 -8.31 -15.40
CA ASN A 137 -12.04 -8.35 -16.05
C ASN A 137 -12.33 -6.98 -16.69
N VAL A 138 -12.03 -6.87 -17.98
CA VAL A 138 -12.14 -5.61 -18.72
C VAL A 138 -13.60 -5.19 -18.94
N ASP A 139 -14.53 -6.12 -18.89
CA ASP A 139 -15.96 -5.84 -19.06
C ASP A 139 -16.57 -5.12 -17.85
N ASP A 140 -15.96 -5.31 -16.67
CA ASP A 140 -16.36 -4.68 -15.41
C ASP A 140 -15.37 -3.56 -14.95
N LEU A 141 -14.39 -3.20 -15.79
CA LEU A 141 -13.45 -2.13 -15.48
C LEU A 141 -14.00 -0.79 -16.00
N TYR A 142 -14.17 0.17 -15.08
CA TYR A 142 -14.49 1.54 -15.46
C TYR A 142 -13.23 2.25 -15.95
N VAL A 143 -13.19 2.61 -17.23
CA VAL A 143 -12.06 3.36 -17.83
C VAL A 143 -12.52 4.77 -18.18
N CYS A 144 -11.77 5.76 -17.71
CA CYS A 144 -12.01 7.17 -17.98
C CYS A 144 -10.76 7.76 -18.63
N GLN A 145 -10.94 8.55 -19.70
CA GLN A 145 -9.87 9.24 -20.41
C GLN A 145 -10.14 10.74 -20.38
N PRO A 146 -9.71 11.43 -19.31
CA PRO A 146 -9.96 12.85 -19.14
C PRO A 146 -9.10 13.70 -20.09
N ASP A 147 -9.65 14.83 -20.52
CA ASP A 147 -8.93 15.79 -21.37
C ASP A 147 -8.02 16.74 -20.55
N SER A 148 -8.26 16.86 -19.24
CA SER A 148 -7.49 17.73 -18.34
C SER A 148 -7.31 17.13 -16.96
N GLY A 149 -6.34 17.66 -16.22
CA GLY A 149 -6.06 17.25 -14.86
C GLY A 149 -7.20 17.53 -13.89
N GLU A 150 -7.85 18.67 -14.04
CA GLU A 150 -9.02 19.03 -13.24
C GLU A 150 -10.13 18.00 -13.43
N GLN A 151 -10.40 17.60 -14.67
CA GLN A 151 -11.39 16.58 -14.98
C GLN A 151 -11.00 15.21 -14.39
N ALA A 152 -9.72 14.84 -14.47
CA ALA A 152 -9.22 13.59 -13.88
C ALA A 152 -9.48 13.54 -12.38
N LEU A 153 -9.18 14.62 -11.66
CA LEU A 153 -9.36 14.69 -10.21
C LEU A 153 -10.85 14.78 -9.81
N GLU A 154 -11.68 15.51 -10.55
CA GLU A 154 -13.13 15.55 -10.34
C GLU A 154 -13.76 14.17 -10.51
N ILE A 155 -13.36 13.40 -11.52
CA ILE A 155 -13.82 12.01 -11.71
C ILE A 155 -13.35 11.13 -10.56
N ALA A 156 -12.07 11.22 -10.18
CA ALA A 156 -11.53 10.45 -9.06
C ALA A 156 -12.27 10.75 -7.75
N GLU A 157 -12.48 12.03 -7.44
CA GLU A 157 -13.24 12.46 -6.25
C GLU A 157 -14.66 11.91 -6.25
N ALA A 158 -15.38 12.02 -7.36
CA ALA A 158 -16.75 11.50 -7.48
C ALA A 158 -16.81 9.99 -7.25
N LEU A 159 -15.85 9.24 -7.84
CA LEU A 159 -15.77 7.79 -7.66
C LEU A 159 -15.45 7.40 -6.22
N ILE A 160 -14.51 8.09 -5.57
CA ILE A 160 -14.14 7.85 -4.17
C ILE A 160 -15.31 8.20 -3.23
N ARG A 161 -15.97 9.34 -3.44
CA ARG A 161 -17.14 9.77 -2.64
C ARG A 161 -18.34 8.85 -2.78
N SER A 162 -18.44 8.09 -3.87
CA SER A 162 -19.50 7.11 -4.04
C SER A 162 -19.41 5.93 -3.06
N HIS A 163 -18.25 5.73 -2.43
CA HIS A 163 -17.94 4.59 -1.55
C HIS A 163 -18.23 3.22 -2.19
N THR A 164 -18.25 3.14 -3.52
CA THR A 164 -18.54 1.90 -4.25
C THR A 164 -17.33 1.30 -4.94
N MET A 165 -16.20 2.02 -4.96
CA MET A 165 -14.95 1.58 -5.58
C MET A 165 -13.98 1.05 -4.52
N ASP A 166 -13.36 -0.07 -4.84
CA ASP A 166 -12.29 -0.67 -4.02
C ASP A 166 -10.91 -0.16 -4.44
N VAL A 167 -10.75 0.12 -5.74
CA VAL A 167 -9.52 0.65 -6.34
C VAL A 167 -9.85 1.73 -7.34
N VAL A 168 -9.19 2.87 -7.23
CA VAL A 168 -9.18 3.92 -8.25
C VAL A 168 -7.73 4.18 -8.62
N VAL A 169 -7.37 4.01 -9.87
CA VAL A 169 -6.02 4.25 -10.40
C VAL A 169 -6.05 5.51 -11.25
N ILE A 170 -5.03 6.36 -11.11
CA ILE A 170 -4.75 7.48 -12.02
C ILE A 170 -3.37 7.21 -12.64
N ASP A 171 -3.33 6.99 -13.93
CA ASP A 171 -2.09 6.73 -14.69
C ASP A 171 -1.95 7.75 -15.82
N SER A 172 -1.05 8.68 -15.76
CA SER A 172 -0.20 9.02 -14.63
C SER A 172 -0.37 10.50 -14.25
N VAL A 173 -0.03 10.83 -13.01
CA VAL A 173 -0.02 12.24 -12.55
C VAL A 173 0.91 13.11 -13.41
N ALA A 174 1.98 12.53 -13.97
CA ALA A 174 2.91 13.23 -14.83
C ALA A 174 2.29 13.71 -16.17
N ALA A 175 1.26 13.00 -16.65
CA ALA A 175 0.54 13.34 -17.89
C ALA A 175 -0.62 14.33 -17.66
N ILE A 176 -0.90 14.67 -16.41
CA ILE A 176 -1.95 15.61 -16.07
C ILE A 176 -1.55 17.03 -16.50
N VAL A 177 -2.23 17.54 -17.51
CA VAL A 177 -2.11 18.91 -18.00
C VAL A 177 -3.28 19.73 -17.47
N THR A 178 -3.00 20.93 -16.95
CA THR A 178 -4.06 21.80 -16.45
C THR A 178 -4.85 22.43 -17.59
N LYS A 179 -6.13 22.78 -17.37
CA LYS A 179 -6.93 23.51 -18.37
C LYS A 179 -6.26 24.80 -18.83
N HIS A 180 -5.60 25.50 -17.91
CA HIS A 180 -4.87 26.71 -18.21
C HIS A 180 -3.70 26.48 -19.18
N GLU A 181 -3.03 25.36 -19.09
CA GLU A 181 -1.98 24.96 -20.03
C GLU A 181 -2.53 24.52 -21.39
N LEU A 182 -3.72 23.90 -21.40
CA LEU A 182 -4.39 23.50 -22.65
C LEU A 182 -4.95 24.68 -23.44
N GLU A 183 -5.46 25.71 -22.76
CA GLU A 183 -6.11 26.89 -23.34
C GLU A 183 -5.14 28.05 -23.53
N GLY A 184 -3.96 28.03 -22.91
CA GLY A 184 -2.93 29.06 -22.95
C GLY A 184 -2.18 29.12 -24.29
N GLU A 185 -1.66 30.30 -24.65
CA GLU A 185 -0.79 30.44 -25.79
C GLU A 185 0.62 29.92 -25.50
N MET A 186 1.32 29.44 -26.54
CA MET A 186 2.71 29.00 -26.42
C MET A 186 3.59 30.14 -25.90
N GLY A 187 4.05 30.01 -24.61
CA GLY A 187 4.87 31.04 -23.96
C GLY A 187 4.29 31.59 -22.66
N ASP A 188 3.04 31.26 -22.34
CA ASP A 188 2.45 31.61 -21.05
C ASP A 188 3.15 30.83 -19.94
N ALA A 189 3.57 31.55 -18.90
CA ALA A 189 4.29 30.95 -17.78
C ALA A 189 3.34 30.14 -16.87
N SER A 190 3.20 28.86 -17.16
CA SER A 190 2.43 27.93 -16.31
C SER A 190 3.31 27.29 -15.23
N MET A 191 4.18 28.08 -14.58
CA MET A 191 5.03 27.54 -13.52
C MET A 191 4.20 26.95 -12.38
N ALA A 192 4.41 25.66 -12.13
CA ALA A 192 3.80 24.90 -11.06
C ALA A 192 2.26 24.70 -11.14
N GLY A 193 1.64 24.76 -12.33
CA GLY A 193 0.21 24.50 -12.51
C GLY A 193 -0.20 23.13 -11.95
N GLN A 194 0.52 22.09 -12.32
CA GLN A 194 0.32 20.72 -11.84
C GLN A 194 0.49 20.60 -10.31
N ALA A 195 1.52 21.23 -9.75
CA ALA A 195 1.75 21.19 -8.30
C ALA A 195 0.63 21.90 -7.51
N ARG A 196 0.07 22.98 -8.05
CA ARG A 196 -1.09 23.66 -7.47
C ARG A 196 -2.34 22.79 -7.52
N LEU A 197 -2.59 22.15 -8.66
CA LEU A 197 -3.72 21.25 -8.82
C LEU A 197 -3.69 20.10 -7.83
N MET A 198 -2.51 19.50 -7.61
CA MET A 198 -2.33 18.39 -6.66
C MET A 198 -2.36 18.81 -5.19
N SER A 199 -2.33 20.11 -4.90
CA SER A 199 -2.38 20.66 -3.54
C SER A 199 -3.78 21.10 -3.08
N GLN A 200 -4.78 21.04 -3.94
CA GLN A 200 -6.18 21.36 -3.66
C GLN A 200 -6.95 20.15 -3.16
#